data_f46e899d68072336312e63a92bca1545
#
_entry.id   f46e899d68072336312e63a92bca1545
#
_cell.length_a   1.000
_cell.length_b   1.000
_cell.length_c   1.000
_cell.angle_alpha   90.00
_cell.angle_beta   90.00
_cell.angle_gamma   90.00
#
_symmetry.space_group_name_H-M   'P 1'
#
loop_
_entity.id
_entity.type
_entity.pdbx_description
1 polymer ?
#
loop_
_entity_poly.entity_id
_entity_poly.type
_entity_poly.pdbx_seq_one_letter_code
_entity_poly.pdbx_strand_id
1 'polypeptide(L)'
;MLQVGDVAPDFELLDEEGKPTRLSSFRGRNVVILFFPAAFSPICTQELKQIGARRMEYERENAAVLGVSVDNRWSLRAFKRDEDLSATLLSDFHPKGNVAQKYGVFLGETGYAKRGTFVVDKDGIIRGIAIKEPKEPRSEEDYFNLLRNCPR
;
A
#
# COMPACT_ATOMS: atom_id res chain seq x y z
N MET A 1 12.05 14.58 -0.91
CA MET A 1 10.81 14.04 -1.52
C MET A 1 11.19 12.88 -2.45
N LEU A 2 10.49 11.77 -2.31
CA LEU A 2 10.73 10.60 -3.16
C LEU A 2 10.35 10.86 -4.61
N GLN A 3 11.11 10.29 -5.52
CA GLN A 3 10.90 10.44 -6.95
C GLN A 3 11.01 9.07 -7.63
N VAL A 4 10.43 8.96 -8.81
CA VAL A 4 10.63 7.80 -9.67
C VAL A 4 12.11 7.66 -9.95
N GLY A 5 12.67 6.45 -9.80
CA GLY A 5 14.08 6.16 -9.92
C GLY A 5 14.80 6.02 -8.58
N ASP A 6 14.20 6.52 -7.50
CA ASP A 6 14.79 6.36 -6.17
C ASP A 6 14.63 4.93 -5.67
N VAL A 7 15.53 4.51 -4.80
CA VAL A 7 15.35 3.26 -4.04
C VAL A 7 14.23 3.50 -3.04
N ALA A 8 13.21 2.62 -3.05
CA ALA A 8 12.12 2.73 -2.11
C ALA A 8 12.63 2.51 -0.68
N PRO A 9 12.29 3.40 0.27
CA PRO A 9 12.69 3.19 1.68
C PRO A 9 12.20 1.84 2.19
N ASP A 10 13.11 1.03 2.71
CA ASP A 10 12.74 -0.25 3.28
C ASP A 10 12.01 -0.03 4.61
N PHE A 11 11.20 -0.99 4.99
CA PHE A 11 10.48 -0.96 6.25
C PHE A 11 10.12 -2.38 6.69
N GLU A 12 9.80 -2.51 7.96
CA GLU A 12 9.25 -3.74 8.51
C GLU A 12 8.03 -3.36 9.35
N LEU A 13 6.87 -3.91 8.99
CA LEU A 13 5.61 -3.69 9.69
C LEU A 13 4.94 -5.02 9.96
N LEU A 14 4.09 -5.08 10.99
CA LEU A 14 3.28 -6.26 11.23
C LEU A 14 2.12 -6.29 10.25
N ASP A 15 1.87 -7.47 9.67
CA ASP A 15 0.67 -7.65 8.87
C ASP A 15 -0.55 -7.92 9.77
N GLU A 16 -1.71 -8.16 9.15
CA GLU A 16 -2.97 -8.37 9.86
C GLU A 16 -2.95 -9.63 10.76
N GLU A 17 -2.05 -10.56 10.50
CA GLU A 17 -1.88 -11.76 11.31
C GLU A 17 -0.79 -11.60 12.37
N GLY A 18 -0.17 -10.42 12.44
CA GLY A 18 0.92 -10.15 13.38
C GLY A 18 2.28 -10.64 12.92
N LYS A 19 2.44 -11.00 11.64
CA LYS A 19 3.73 -11.42 11.09
C LYS A 19 4.54 -10.21 10.66
N PRO A 20 5.82 -10.12 11.04
CA PRO A 20 6.71 -9.09 10.50
C PRO A 20 6.82 -9.22 8.98
N THR A 21 6.58 -8.11 8.28
CA THR A 21 6.62 -8.05 6.82
C THR A 21 7.56 -6.92 6.41
N ARG A 22 8.59 -7.27 5.64
CA ARG A 22 9.62 -6.32 5.21
C ARG A 22 9.50 -6.09 3.71
N LEU A 23 9.56 -4.83 3.27
CA LEU A 23 9.48 -4.51 1.84
C LEU A 23 10.56 -5.25 1.04
N SER A 24 11.80 -5.26 1.53
CA SER A 24 12.90 -5.91 0.83
C SER A 24 12.72 -7.41 0.64
N SER A 25 11.84 -8.07 1.41
CA SER A 25 11.55 -9.49 1.21
C SER A 25 10.75 -9.78 -0.06
N PHE A 26 10.25 -8.74 -0.72
CA PHE A 26 9.52 -8.89 -2.00
C PHE A 26 10.42 -8.74 -3.23
N ARG A 27 11.74 -8.70 -3.07
CA ARG A 27 12.66 -8.64 -4.22
C ARG A 27 12.38 -9.80 -5.18
N GLY A 28 12.38 -9.52 -6.47
CA GLY A 28 11.95 -10.44 -7.52
C GLY A 28 10.50 -10.26 -7.92
N ARG A 29 9.75 -9.45 -7.19
CA ARG A 29 8.36 -9.11 -7.50
C ARG A 29 8.17 -7.60 -7.52
N ASN A 30 7.25 -7.16 -8.36
CA ASN A 30 6.75 -5.78 -8.30
C ASN A 30 5.83 -5.65 -7.07
N VAL A 31 5.79 -4.47 -6.47
CA VAL A 31 4.97 -4.22 -5.29
C VAL A 31 4.15 -2.95 -5.52
N VAL A 32 2.86 -3.02 -5.30
CA VAL A 32 1.99 -1.85 -5.25
C VAL A 32 1.74 -1.54 -3.77
N ILE A 33 2.26 -0.42 -3.30
CA ILE A 33 2.06 0.02 -1.92
C ILE A 33 0.96 1.07 -1.92
N LEU A 34 -0.13 0.78 -1.22
CA LEU A 34 -1.28 1.67 -1.11
C LEU A 34 -1.41 2.17 0.33
N PHE A 35 -1.01 3.41 0.56
CA PHE A 35 -1.31 4.06 1.83
C PHE A 35 -2.78 4.49 1.83
N PHE A 36 -3.47 4.28 2.91
CA PHE A 36 -4.88 4.67 3.04
C PHE A 36 -5.16 5.22 4.43
N PRO A 37 -6.16 6.13 4.57
CA PRO A 37 -6.40 6.80 5.84
C PRO A 37 -6.83 5.88 6.98
N ALA A 38 -7.84 5.04 6.77
CA ALA A 38 -8.40 4.27 7.88
C ALA A 38 -9.18 3.05 7.41
N ALA A 39 -9.02 1.94 8.13
CA ALA A 39 -9.84 0.75 7.95
C ALA A 39 -11.31 1.10 8.12
N PHE A 40 -12.17 0.41 7.38
CA PHE A 40 -13.63 0.55 7.39
C PHE A 40 -14.17 1.88 6.84
N SER A 41 -13.32 2.85 6.47
CA SER A 41 -13.82 4.05 5.81
C SER A 41 -14.34 3.70 4.41
N PRO A 42 -15.40 4.39 3.91
CA PRO A 42 -16.08 3.95 2.66
C PRO A 42 -15.18 3.89 1.43
N ILE A 43 -14.35 4.92 1.20
CA ILE A 43 -13.47 4.96 0.03
C ILE A 43 -12.39 3.89 0.14
N CYS A 44 -11.77 3.74 1.31
CA CYS A 44 -10.72 2.73 1.50
C CYS A 44 -11.28 1.32 1.31
N THR A 45 -12.45 1.04 1.85
CA THR A 45 -13.10 -0.26 1.69
C THR A 45 -13.32 -0.59 0.23
N GLN A 46 -13.86 0.36 -0.54
CA GLN A 46 -14.13 0.15 -1.95
C GLN A 46 -12.84 -0.09 -2.75
N GLU A 47 -11.81 0.72 -2.52
CA GLU A 47 -10.54 0.57 -3.21
C GLU A 47 -9.92 -0.80 -2.98
N LEU A 48 -9.93 -1.28 -1.74
CA LEU A 48 -9.31 -2.56 -1.41
C LEU A 48 -10.14 -3.75 -1.89
N LYS A 49 -11.47 -3.62 -1.92
CA LYS A 49 -12.34 -4.68 -2.49
C LYS A 49 -12.11 -4.84 -4.00
N GLN A 50 -11.90 -3.76 -4.72
CA GLN A 50 -11.62 -3.82 -6.16
C GLN A 50 -10.37 -4.66 -6.45
N ILE A 51 -9.35 -4.56 -5.61
CA ILE A 51 -8.11 -5.33 -5.76
C ILE A 51 -8.38 -6.83 -5.70
N GLY A 52 -9.22 -7.27 -4.78
CA GLY A 52 -9.58 -8.68 -4.67
C GLY A 52 -10.25 -9.21 -5.93
N ALA A 53 -11.11 -8.40 -6.54
CA ALA A 53 -11.83 -8.80 -7.76
C ALA A 53 -10.89 -8.98 -8.96
N ARG A 54 -9.73 -8.32 -8.95
CA ARG A 54 -8.74 -8.38 -10.04
C ARG A 54 -7.43 -9.05 -9.61
N ARG A 55 -7.49 -9.88 -8.58
CA ARG A 55 -6.30 -10.54 -8.01
C ARG A 55 -5.45 -11.24 -9.07
N MET A 56 -6.07 -11.94 -10.02
CA MET A 56 -5.34 -12.67 -11.05
C MET A 56 -4.56 -11.74 -11.98
N GLU A 57 -5.08 -10.53 -12.22
CA GLU A 57 -4.38 -9.55 -13.06
C GLU A 57 -3.10 -9.04 -12.40
N TYR A 58 -3.14 -8.83 -11.07
CA TYR A 58 -1.93 -8.47 -10.34
C TYR A 58 -0.89 -9.58 -10.38
N GLU A 59 -1.32 -10.83 -10.27
CA GLU A 59 -0.42 -11.97 -10.39
C GLU A 59 0.24 -12.05 -11.77
N ARG A 60 -0.50 -11.74 -12.83
CA ARG A 60 0.07 -11.70 -14.20
C ARG A 60 1.14 -10.61 -14.33
N GLU A 61 1.01 -9.53 -13.58
CA GLU A 61 2.03 -8.46 -13.53
C GLU A 61 3.15 -8.77 -12.54
N ASN A 62 3.18 -9.97 -11.96
CA ASN A 62 4.12 -10.36 -10.92
C ASN A 62 4.10 -9.34 -9.76
N ALA A 63 2.92 -8.91 -9.36
CA ALA A 63 2.75 -7.82 -8.38
C ALA A 63 2.11 -8.31 -7.09
N ALA A 64 2.73 -7.95 -5.97
CA ALA A 64 2.12 -8.03 -4.65
C ALA A 64 1.47 -6.69 -4.32
N VAL A 65 0.35 -6.69 -3.60
CA VAL A 65 -0.33 -5.48 -3.17
C VAL A 65 -0.30 -5.39 -1.65
N LEU A 66 0.25 -4.30 -1.15
CA LEU A 66 0.36 -4.02 0.28
C LEU A 66 -0.47 -2.77 0.61
N GLY A 67 -1.43 -2.90 1.51
CA GLY A 67 -2.18 -1.76 2.03
C GLY A 67 -1.59 -1.35 3.37
N VAL A 68 -1.30 -0.06 3.54
CA VAL A 68 -0.65 0.46 4.75
C VAL A 68 -1.51 1.55 5.37
N SER A 69 -1.83 1.41 6.65
CA SER A 69 -2.54 2.44 7.42
C SER A 69 -1.99 2.52 8.84
N VAL A 70 -2.40 3.56 9.57
CA VAL A 70 -2.00 3.73 10.98
C VAL A 70 -2.84 2.90 11.94
N ASP A 71 -3.79 2.11 11.44
CA ASP A 71 -4.60 1.21 12.26
C ASP A 71 -3.72 0.14 12.91
N ASN A 72 -4.13 -0.33 14.09
CA ASN A 72 -3.45 -1.46 14.70
C ASN A 72 -3.80 -2.76 13.96
N ARG A 73 -2.99 -3.79 14.15
CA ARG A 73 -3.15 -5.03 13.39
C ARG A 73 -4.47 -5.76 13.66
N TRP A 74 -5.03 -5.62 14.85
CA TRP A 74 -6.31 -6.25 15.19
C TRP A 74 -7.46 -5.65 14.40
N SER A 75 -7.46 -4.31 14.25
CA SER A 75 -8.43 -3.62 13.41
C SER A 75 -8.27 -4.01 11.95
N LEU A 76 -7.02 -4.12 11.46
CA LEU A 76 -6.76 -4.54 10.08
C LEU A 76 -7.18 -5.98 9.84
N ARG A 77 -7.00 -6.86 10.82
CA ARG A 77 -7.46 -8.26 10.73
C ARG A 77 -8.98 -8.33 10.59
N ALA A 78 -9.69 -7.58 11.42
CA ALA A 78 -11.15 -7.51 11.34
C ALA A 78 -11.62 -6.95 10.01
N PHE A 79 -10.96 -5.89 9.53
CA PHE A 79 -11.29 -5.26 8.26
C PHE A 79 -11.11 -6.24 7.10
N LYS A 80 -9.99 -6.92 7.06
CA LYS A 80 -9.70 -7.90 6.00
C LYS A 80 -10.71 -9.03 6.00
N ARG A 81 -11.04 -9.55 7.18
CA ARG A 81 -12.02 -10.63 7.33
C ARG A 81 -13.42 -10.19 6.93
N ASP A 82 -13.88 -9.06 7.46
CA ASP A 82 -15.26 -8.61 7.27
C ASP A 82 -15.55 -8.20 5.83
N GLU A 83 -14.54 -7.64 5.14
CA GLU A 83 -14.68 -7.18 3.77
C GLU A 83 -14.09 -8.15 2.74
N ASP A 84 -13.57 -9.28 3.18
CA ASP A 84 -12.97 -10.32 2.32
C ASP A 84 -11.89 -9.75 1.39
N LEU A 85 -10.92 -9.06 1.97
CA LEU A 85 -9.87 -8.40 1.21
C LEU A 85 -8.72 -9.36 0.89
N SER A 86 -8.14 -9.23 -0.31
CA SER A 86 -7.00 -10.06 -0.74
C SER A 86 -5.64 -9.42 -0.48
N ALA A 87 -5.57 -8.09 -0.43
CA ALA A 87 -4.31 -7.40 -0.17
C ALA A 87 -3.79 -7.72 1.22
N THR A 88 -2.47 -7.77 1.35
CA THR A 88 -1.83 -7.84 2.67
C THR A 88 -1.94 -6.46 3.32
N LEU A 89 -2.45 -6.39 4.54
CA LEU A 89 -2.60 -5.13 5.26
C LEU A 89 -1.51 -5.00 6.31
N LEU A 90 -0.84 -3.85 6.32
CA LEU A 90 0.30 -3.58 7.19
C LEU A 90 -0.03 -2.45 8.16
N SER A 91 0.39 -2.62 9.40
CA SER A 91 0.09 -1.69 10.49
C SER A 91 1.24 -0.72 10.74
N ASP A 92 1.04 0.54 10.36
CA ASP A 92 1.97 1.64 10.63
C ASP A 92 1.56 2.36 11.92
N PHE A 93 1.20 1.56 12.95
CA PHE A 93 0.61 2.04 14.20
C PHE A 93 1.65 2.60 15.16
N HIS A 94 2.82 1.95 15.27
CA HIS A 94 3.80 2.35 16.27
C HIS A 94 5.24 2.22 15.74
N PRO A 95 6.02 3.29 15.71
CA PRO A 95 5.60 4.69 15.92
C PRO A 95 4.61 5.12 14.86
N LYS A 96 3.55 5.79 15.31
CA LYS A 96 2.41 6.11 14.42
C LYS A 96 2.83 6.86 13.19
N GLY A 97 2.51 6.31 12.02
CA GLY A 97 2.79 6.94 10.75
C GLY A 97 4.26 7.00 10.37
N ASN A 98 5.12 6.21 11.02
CA ASN A 98 6.55 6.26 10.74
C ASN A 98 6.88 5.96 9.28
N VAL A 99 6.26 4.95 8.70
CA VAL A 99 6.49 4.58 7.30
C VAL A 99 5.81 5.59 6.37
N ALA A 100 4.59 6.04 6.70
CA ALA A 100 3.93 7.10 5.94
C ALA A 100 4.79 8.37 5.88
N GLN A 101 5.48 8.71 6.97
CA GLN A 101 6.40 9.85 6.98
C GLN A 101 7.59 9.63 6.03
N LYS A 102 8.17 8.44 6.02
CA LYS A 102 9.27 8.10 5.12
C LYS A 102 8.86 8.24 3.65
N TYR A 103 7.59 7.97 3.36
CA TYR A 103 7.06 8.07 2.00
C TYR A 103 6.42 9.44 1.70
N GLY A 104 6.46 10.37 2.67
CA GLY A 104 5.97 11.73 2.46
C GLY A 104 4.45 11.87 2.41
N VAL A 105 3.72 10.92 2.96
CA VAL A 105 2.24 10.90 2.89
C VAL A 105 1.54 10.94 4.26
N PHE A 106 2.26 11.21 5.34
CA PHE A 106 1.65 11.32 6.65
C PHE A 106 1.05 12.70 6.88
N LEU A 107 -0.19 12.77 7.37
CA LEU A 107 -0.87 14.00 7.73
C LEU A 107 -0.76 14.21 9.24
N GLY A 108 0.14 15.11 9.66
CA GLY A 108 0.38 15.36 11.08
C GLY A 108 -0.82 15.90 11.83
N GLU A 109 -1.70 16.65 11.17
CA GLU A 109 -2.88 17.27 11.80
C GLU A 109 -3.95 16.25 12.15
N THR A 110 -4.16 15.26 11.29
CA THR A 110 -5.21 14.25 11.48
C THR A 110 -4.66 12.93 11.99
N GLY A 111 -3.37 12.68 11.81
CA GLY A 111 -2.71 11.48 12.30
C GLY A 111 -2.91 10.25 11.43
N TYR A 112 -3.32 10.42 10.17
CA TYR A 112 -3.39 9.29 9.23
C TYR A 112 -2.73 9.67 7.91
N ALA A 113 -2.72 8.71 6.98
CA ALA A 113 -2.02 8.89 5.70
C ALA A 113 -2.94 9.46 4.63
N LYS A 114 -2.34 10.18 3.68
CA LYS A 114 -2.96 10.46 2.38
C LYS A 114 -3.08 9.16 1.59
N ARG A 115 -3.82 9.19 0.48
CA ARG A 115 -3.91 8.07 -0.46
C ARG A 115 -2.70 8.09 -1.38
N GLY A 116 -1.57 7.61 -0.86
CA GLY A 116 -0.33 7.48 -1.62
C GLY A 116 -0.24 6.12 -2.28
N THR A 117 0.07 6.10 -3.57
CA THR A 117 0.32 4.88 -4.33
C THR A 117 1.76 4.92 -4.79
N PHE A 118 2.52 3.88 -4.44
CA PHE A 118 3.92 3.74 -4.84
C PHE A 118 4.09 2.38 -5.48
N VAL A 119 4.54 2.36 -6.72
CA VAL A 119 4.85 1.11 -7.41
C VAL A 119 6.36 0.92 -7.39
N VAL A 120 6.80 -0.20 -6.84
CA VAL A 120 8.19 -0.55 -6.65
C VAL A 120 8.49 -1.79 -7.48
N ASP A 121 9.57 -1.77 -8.26
CA ASP A 121 9.90 -2.90 -9.11
C ASP A 121 10.61 -4.03 -8.34
N LYS A 122 10.94 -5.09 -9.05
CA LYS A 122 11.57 -6.29 -8.48
C LYS A 122 12.95 -6.03 -7.86
N ASP A 123 13.59 -4.91 -8.20
CA ASP A 123 14.90 -4.51 -7.65
C ASP A 123 14.78 -3.47 -6.54
N GLY A 124 13.55 -3.08 -6.17
CA GLY A 124 13.31 -2.13 -5.10
C GLY A 124 13.35 -0.67 -5.54
N ILE A 125 13.24 -0.41 -6.83
CA ILE A 125 13.25 0.94 -7.37
C ILE A 125 11.83 1.43 -7.58
N ILE A 126 11.54 2.68 -7.18
CA ILE A 126 10.23 3.29 -7.40
C ILE A 126 10.05 3.56 -8.90
N ARG A 127 8.99 3.01 -9.48
CA ARG A 127 8.65 3.19 -10.89
C ARG A 127 7.39 4.00 -11.10
N GLY A 128 6.63 4.26 -10.04
CA GLY A 128 5.44 5.08 -10.14
C GLY A 128 5.04 5.66 -8.80
N ILE A 129 4.52 6.89 -8.82
CA ILE A 129 4.03 7.59 -7.64
C ILE A 129 2.75 8.33 -8.03
N ALA A 130 1.69 8.16 -7.22
CA ALA A 130 0.48 8.95 -7.34
C ALA A 130 -0.03 9.26 -5.94
N ILE A 131 -0.24 10.54 -5.64
CA ILE A 131 -0.67 10.95 -4.30
C ILE A 131 -1.98 11.72 -4.42
N LYS A 132 -2.98 11.29 -3.66
CA LYS A 132 -4.29 11.94 -3.58
C LYS A 132 -4.65 12.24 -2.13
N GLU A 133 -5.48 13.24 -1.93
CA GLU A 133 -5.97 13.58 -0.60
C GLU A 133 -6.96 12.50 -0.08
N PRO A 134 -7.18 12.42 1.24
CA PRO A 134 -8.03 11.33 1.80
C PRO A 134 -9.43 11.24 1.19
N LYS A 135 -10.01 12.33 0.75
CA LYS A 135 -11.36 12.36 0.18
C LYS A 135 -11.41 12.06 -1.32
N GLU A 136 -10.24 11.95 -1.96
CA GLU A 136 -10.15 11.70 -3.40
C GLU A 136 -9.97 10.20 -3.66
N PRO A 137 -10.96 9.52 -4.27
CA PRO A 137 -10.78 8.10 -4.59
C PRO A 137 -9.74 7.91 -5.67
N ARG A 138 -9.03 6.77 -5.61
CA ARG A 138 -8.05 6.37 -6.63
C ARG A 138 -8.74 5.55 -7.71
N SER A 139 -8.15 5.56 -8.91
CA SER A 139 -8.56 4.68 -9.99
C SER A 139 -7.62 3.46 -10.04
N GLU A 140 -8.19 2.26 -10.05
CA GLU A 140 -7.40 1.03 -10.12
C GLU A 140 -6.60 0.94 -11.44
N GLU A 141 -7.12 1.51 -12.52
CA GLU A 141 -6.38 1.56 -13.78
C GLU A 141 -5.05 2.31 -13.65
N ASP A 142 -4.98 3.30 -12.76
CA ASP A 142 -3.73 4.01 -12.50
C ASP A 142 -2.66 3.06 -11.96
N TYR A 143 -3.04 2.10 -11.10
CA TYR A 143 -2.08 1.13 -10.56
C TYR A 143 -1.48 0.28 -11.67
N PHE A 144 -2.31 -0.20 -12.58
CA PHE A 144 -1.85 -1.02 -13.71
C PHE A 144 -1.01 -0.20 -14.68
N ASN A 145 -1.37 1.06 -14.93
CA ASN A 145 -0.55 1.95 -15.75
C ASN A 145 0.83 2.17 -15.14
N LEU A 146 0.91 2.36 -13.83
CA LEU A 146 2.19 2.51 -13.14
C LEU A 146 3.00 1.21 -13.15
N LEU A 147 2.33 0.05 -13.02
CA LEU A 147 2.99 -1.25 -13.09
C LEU A 147 3.66 -1.49 -14.44
N ARG A 148 3.10 -0.95 -15.52
CA ARG A 148 3.69 -1.09 -16.86
C ARG A 148 5.04 -0.39 -16.99
N ASN A 149 5.37 0.53 -16.07
CA ASN A 149 6.69 1.18 -16.03
C ASN A 149 7.76 0.26 -15.45
N CYS A 150 7.38 -0.85 -14.83
CA CYS A 150 8.33 -1.78 -14.25
C CYS A 150 8.99 -2.62 -15.35
N PRO A 151 10.32 -2.78 -15.30
CA PRO A 151 11.04 -3.66 -16.25
C PRO A 151 10.57 -5.11 -16.09
N ARG A 152 10.50 -5.83 -17.20
CA ARG A 152 10.17 -7.24 -17.22
C ARG A 152 11.38 -8.13 -16.96
#